data_2809590a72170f10a08ffa40ff7d221d
#
_entry.id   2809590a72170f10a08ffa40ff7d221d
#
_cell.length_a   1.000
_cell.length_b   1.000
_cell.length_c   1.000
_cell.angle_alpha   90.00
_cell.angle_beta   90.00
_cell.angle_gamma   90.00
#
_symmetry.space_group_name_H-M   'P 1'
#
loop_
_entity.id
_entity.type
_entity.pdbx_description
1 polymer ?
#
loop_
_entity_poly.entity_id
_entity_poly.type
_entity_poly.pdbx_seq_one_letter_code
_entity_poly.pdbx_strand_id
1 'polypeptide(L)'
;MKRLKNASLMSVLVVCLIGTFGLVGNAGEGAPGKTNCDAEIRWEVVKEAKLTQFDCALGTHGGQPALIFNVGLENTSDTALRYRINIFLEDMDKAAGHLVPRKGKPPVLEPGASANVKIPFIGTDKESKKILVIVKTISVD
;
A
#
# COMPACT_ATOMS: atom_id res chain seq x y z
N MET A 1 -15.98 54.54 -56.32
CA MET A 1 -15.76 54.50 -54.87
C MET A 1 -16.46 53.27 -54.33
N LYS A 2 -15.70 52.23 -54.04
CA LYS A 2 -16.26 51.04 -53.43
C LYS A 2 -15.48 50.77 -52.14
N ARG A 3 -16.19 50.76 -51.05
CA ARG A 3 -15.66 50.41 -49.75
C ARG A 3 -15.72 48.89 -49.59
N LEU A 4 -14.59 48.29 -49.46
CA LEU A 4 -14.48 46.92 -48.99
C LEU A 4 -14.66 46.85 -47.50
N LYS A 5 -15.70 46.17 -47.07
CA LYS A 5 -15.89 45.84 -45.66
C LYS A 5 -15.16 44.54 -45.38
N ASN A 6 -14.12 44.68 -44.63
CA ASN A 6 -13.43 43.50 -44.05
C ASN A 6 -14.31 42.90 -42.95
N ALA A 7 -14.87 41.78 -43.25
CA ALA A 7 -15.45 40.95 -42.21
C ALA A 7 -14.34 40.15 -41.56
N SER A 8 -14.01 40.49 -40.34
CA SER A 8 -13.10 39.73 -39.51
C SER A 8 -13.83 38.52 -38.98
N LEU A 9 -13.51 37.34 -39.51
CA LEU A 9 -13.95 36.11 -38.92
C LEU A 9 -13.07 35.81 -37.71
N MET A 10 -13.59 36.05 -36.57
CA MET A 10 -12.99 35.62 -35.31
C MET A 10 -13.32 34.12 -35.11
N SER A 11 -12.38 33.27 -35.48
CA SER A 11 -12.43 31.86 -35.14
C SER A 11 -12.22 31.70 -33.64
N VAL A 12 -13.30 31.45 -32.92
CA VAL A 12 -13.23 31.03 -31.53
C VAL A 12 -12.80 29.56 -31.52
N LEU A 13 -11.55 29.33 -31.23
CA LEU A 13 -11.02 28.01 -31.00
C LEU A 13 -11.45 27.56 -29.61
N VAL A 14 -12.54 26.82 -29.55
CA VAL A 14 -12.94 26.14 -28.34
C VAL A 14 -11.99 24.97 -28.14
N VAL A 15 -10.98 25.16 -27.33
CA VAL A 15 -10.13 24.07 -26.85
C VAL A 15 -10.95 23.31 -25.82
N CYS A 16 -11.59 22.21 -26.25
CA CYS A 16 -12.10 21.21 -25.34
C CYS A 16 -10.91 20.54 -24.65
N LEU A 17 -10.56 21.03 -23.48
CA LEU A 17 -9.74 20.30 -22.52
C LEU A 17 -10.57 19.10 -22.04
N ILE A 18 -10.42 17.99 -22.75
CA ILE A 18 -10.87 16.70 -22.24
C ILE A 18 -9.91 16.38 -21.10
N GLY A 19 -10.29 16.78 -19.91
CA GLY A 19 -9.64 16.29 -18.71
C GLY A 19 -9.84 14.78 -18.65
N THR A 20 -8.82 14.03 -18.98
CA THR A 20 -8.77 12.63 -18.62
C THR A 20 -8.73 12.57 -17.11
N PHE A 21 -9.90 12.39 -16.50
CA PHE A 21 -9.98 11.92 -15.12
C PHE A 21 -9.42 10.50 -15.13
N GLY A 22 -8.11 10.38 -14.99
CA GLY A 22 -7.51 9.12 -14.59
C GLY A 22 -8.13 8.77 -13.26
N LEU A 23 -8.81 7.65 -13.18
CA LEU A 23 -9.16 7.01 -11.93
C LEU A 23 -7.84 6.67 -11.24
N VAL A 24 -7.32 7.62 -10.47
CA VAL A 24 -6.27 7.35 -9.50
C VAL A 24 -6.94 6.49 -8.46
N GLY A 25 -6.76 5.18 -8.55
CA GLY A 25 -7.12 4.30 -7.46
C GLY A 25 -6.46 4.87 -6.21
N ASN A 26 -7.25 5.20 -5.19
CA ASN A 26 -6.74 5.67 -3.92
C ASN A 26 -5.89 4.55 -3.30
N ALA A 27 -4.61 4.51 -3.67
CA ALA A 27 -3.62 3.94 -2.79
C ALA A 27 -3.64 4.83 -1.55
N GLY A 28 -4.14 4.33 -0.43
CA GLY A 28 -4.17 5.07 0.82
C GLY A 28 -2.79 5.61 1.15
N GLU A 29 -2.72 6.74 1.82
CA GLU A 29 -1.46 7.27 2.33
C GLU A 29 -0.70 6.16 3.07
N GLY A 30 0.60 6.01 2.79
CA GLY A 30 1.42 4.95 3.36
C GLY A 30 1.41 3.61 2.61
N ALA A 31 0.62 3.46 1.56
CA ALA A 31 0.67 2.27 0.71
C ALA A 31 1.98 2.20 -0.10
N PRO A 32 2.46 0.98 -0.42
CA PRO A 32 3.66 0.83 -1.25
C PRO A 32 3.40 1.31 -2.67
N GLY A 33 4.44 1.83 -3.33
CA GLY A 33 4.34 2.29 -4.71
C GLY A 33 4.12 1.18 -5.73
N LYS A 34 4.54 -0.05 -5.40
CA LYS A 34 4.41 -1.24 -6.24
C LYS A 34 4.17 -2.47 -5.38
N THR A 35 3.44 -3.42 -5.94
CA THR A 35 3.28 -4.77 -5.38
C THR A 35 3.21 -5.77 -6.53
N ASN A 36 3.72 -6.99 -6.29
CA ASN A 36 3.58 -8.09 -7.23
C ASN A 36 2.34 -8.95 -6.96
N CYS A 37 1.55 -8.60 -5.93
CA CYS A 37 0.32 -9.31 -5.60
C CYS A 37 -0.75 -9.01 -6.66
N ASP A 38 -1.26 -10.04 -7.30
CA ASP A 38 -2.39 -9.94 -8.24
C ASP A 38 -3.71 -10.01 -7.45
N ALA A 39 -4.00 -8.92 -6.75
CA ALA A 39 -5.15 -8.83 -5.86
C ALA A 39 -5.69 -7.41 -5.78
N GLU A 40 -6.97 -7.30 -5.43
CA GLU A 40 -7.54 -6.05 -4.92
C GLU A 40 -7.09 -5.89 -3.47
N ILE A 41 -6.36 -4.81 -3.18
CA ILE A 41 -5.81 -4.57 -1.85
C ILE A 41 -6.35 -3.26 -1.30
N ARG A 42 -6.93 -3.33 -0.11
CA ARG A 42 -7.27 -2.15 0.68
C ARG A 42 -6.18 -1.90 1.72
N TRP A 43 -5.77 -0.65 1.81
CA TRP A 43 -4.70 -0.21 2.71
C TRP A 43 -5.26 0.68 3.81
N GLU A 44 -5.04 0.30 5.04
CA GLU A 44 -5.31 1.12 6.23
C GLU A 44 -4.00 1.27 7.01
N VAL A 45 -3.21 2.27 6.63
CA VAL A 45 -1.88 2.51 7.21
C VAL A 45 -1.92 3.78 8.04
N VAL A 46 -1.49 3.66 9.30
CA VAL A 46 -1.34 4.82 10.20
C VAL A 46 -0.38 5.84 9.59
N LYS A 47 -0.63 7.13 9.80
CA LYS A 47 0.17 8.23 9.20
C LYS A 47 1.65 8.21 9.60
N GLU A 48 2.00 7.59 10.73
CA GLU A 48 3.36 7.45 11.25
C GLU A 48 4.15 6.32 10.59
N ALA A 49 3.57 5.65 9.61
CA ALA A 49 4.20 4.55 8.91
C ALA A 49 4.06 4.67 7.40
N LYS A 50 5.02 4.09 6.70
CA LYS A 50 4.94 3.86 5.26
C LYS A 50 5.35 2.42 4.97
N LEU A 51 4.57 1.72 4.16
CA LEU A 51 4.95 0.45 3.60
C LEU A 51 5.90 0.70 2.42
N THR A 52 7.10 0.20 2.50
CA THR A 52 8.13 0.34 1.45
C THR A 52 8.14 -0.83 0.49
N GLN A 53 7.58 -1.96 0.92
CA GLN A 53 7.47 -3.18 0.14
C GLN A 53 6.23 -3.98 0.59
N PHE A 54 5.55 -4.57 -0.36
CA PHE A 54 4.49 -5.54 -0.10
C PHE A 54 4.41 -6.50 -1.27
N ASP A 55 4.96 -7.71 -1.09
CA ASP A 55 5.04 -8.72 -2.13
C ASP A 55 4.43 -10.03 -1.66
N CYS A 56 3.83 -10.75 -2.59
CA CYS A 56 3.22 -12.05 -2.41
C CYS A 56 4.05 -13.13 -3.09
N ALA A 57 4.21 -14.27 -2.45
CA ALA A 57 4.83 -15.44 -3.05
C ALA A 57 4.19 -16.73 -2.51
N LEU A 58 3.93 -17.66 -3.41
CA LEU A 58 3.61 -19.04 -3.02
C LEU A 58 4.92 -19.79 -2.78
N GLY A 59 4.98 -20.52 -1.68
CA GLY A 59 6.16 -21.26 -1.29
C GLY A 59 5.86 -22.27 -0.21
N THR A 60 6.87 -22.57 0.59
CA THR A 60 6.76 -23.47 1.74
C THR A 60 7.23 -22.79 3.01
N HIS A 61 6.60 -23.10 4.11
CA HIS A 61 7.01 -22.67 5.43
C HIS A 61 6.83 -23.84 6.41
N GLY A 62 7.92 -24.24 7.07
CA GLY A 62 7.89 -25.40 7.95
C GLY A 62 7.49 -26.69 7.23
N GLY A 63 7.83 -26.85 5.96
CA GLY A 63 7.50 -28.02 5.14
C GLY A 63 6.05 -28.05 4.62
N GLN A 64 5.26 -27.00 4.86
CA GLN A 64 3.89 -26.89 4.39
C GLN A 64 3.75 -25.81 3.32
N PRO A 65 2.79 -25.94 2.38
CA PRO A 65 2.46 -24.87 1.46
C PRO A 65 2.08 -23.59 2.22
N ALA A 66 2.55 -22.45 1.76
CA ALA A 66 2.24 -21.17 2.37
C ALA A 66 2.16 -20.06 1.33
N LEU A 67 1.22 -19.15 1.52
CA LEU A 67 1.25 -17.84 0.90
C LEU A 67 2.05 -16.91 1.80
N ILE A 68 3.15 -16.39 1.28
CA ILE A 68 4.12 -15.61 2.06
C ILE A 68 4.09 -14.15 1.60
N PHE A 69 3.91 -13.24 2.55
CA PHE A 69 4.01 -11.80 2.31
C PHE A 69 5.36 -11.30 2.80
N ASN A 70 6.09 -10.61 1.92
CA ASN A 70 7.29 -9.86 2.29
C ASN A 70 6.90 -8.41 2.44
N VAL A 71 7.03 -7.86 3.66
CA VAL A 71 6.55 -6.54 4.01
C VAL A 71 7.69 -5.69 4.53
N GLY A 72 7.92 -4.55 3.87
CA GLY A 72 8.83 -3.52 4.36
C GLY A 72 8.03 -2.39 5.00
N LEU A 73 8.46 -1.92 6.16
CA LEU A 73 7.85 -0.84 6.92
C LEU A 73 8.90 0.17 7.35
N GLU A 74 8.60 1.45 7.16
CA GLU A 74 9.41 2.58 7.61
C GLU A 74 8.65 3.40 8.65
N ASN A 75 9.33 3.79 9.74
CA ASN A 75 8.84 4.80 10.67
C ASN A 75 9.08 6.19 10.08
N THR A 76 8.01 6.84 9.63
CA THR A 76 8.06 8.18 9.03
C THR A 76 7.80 9.30 10.03
N SER A 77 7.65 8.96 11.31
CA SER A 77 7.46 9.92 12.39
C SER A 77 8.79 10.38 12.97
N ASP A 78 8.74 11.33 13.87
CA ASP A 78 9.87 11.83 14.65
C ASP A 78 10.02 11.14 16.03
N THR A 79 9.22 10.12 16.28
CA THR A 79 9.16 9.38 17.54
C THR A 79 9.42 7.90 17.31
N ALA A 80 10.19 7.25 18.19
CA ALA A 80 10.37 5.80 18.18
C ALA A 80 9.04 5.10 18.48
N LEU A 81 8.61 4.19 17.62
CA LEU A 81 7.31 3.55 17.65
C LEU A 81 7.40 2.04 17.45
N ARG A 82 6.42 1.35 17.96
CA ARG A 82 6.16 -0.05 17.66
C ARG A 82 4.89 -0.18 16.85
N TYR A 83 4.89 -1.09 15.88
CA TYR A 83 3.77 -1.30 14.97
C TYR A 83 3.23 -2.72 15.05
N ARG A 84 1.98 -2.85 14.66
CA ARG A 84 1.37 -4.13 14.32
C ARG A 84 0.89 -4.08 12.88
N ILE A 85 1.28 -5.08 12.10
CA ILE A 85 0.77 -5.33 10.76
C ILE A 85 -0.25 -6.47 10.85
N ASN A 86 -1.45 -6.25 10.34
CA ASN A 86 -2.45 -7.29 10.18
C ASN A 86 -2.79 -7.43 8.70
N ILE A 87 -2.81 -8.65 8.21
CA ILE A 87 -3.21 -8.99 6.84
C ILE A 87 -4.42 -9.89 6.92
N PHE A 88 -5.46 -9.51 6.19
CA PHE A 88 -6.69 -10.29 6.07
C PHE A 88 -6.87 -10.74 4.63
N LEU A 89 -6.98 -12.04 4.43
CA LEU A 89 -7.33 -12.64 3.14
C LEU A 89 -8.84 -12.81 3.13
N GLU A 90 -9.55 -11.80 2.64
CA GLU A 90 -11.02 -11.71 2.78
C GLU A 90 -11.74 -12.78 1.97
N ASP A 91 -11.17 -13.21 0.84
CA ASP A 91 -11.72 -14.30 0.00
C ASP A 91 -11.44 -15.71 0.52
N MET A 92 -10.61 -15.82 1.56
CA MET A 92 -10.21 -17.10 2.15
C MET A 92 -10.56 -17.21 3.64
N ASP A 93 -11.10 -16.15 4.22
CA ASP A 93 -11.42 -16.07 5.65
C ASP A 93 -10.23 -16.39 6.57
N LYS A 94 -9.06 -15.83 6.22
CA LYS A 94 -7.81 -16.00 6.95
C LYS A 94 -7.22 -14.66 7.35
N ALA A 95 -6.53 -14.64 8.49
CA ALA A 95 -5.83 -13.46 8.98
C ALA A 95 -4.50 -13.84 9.65
N ALA A 96 -3.52 -12.96 9.56
CA ALA A 96 -2.27 -13.07 10.29
C ALA A 96 -1.81 -11.69 10.75
N GLY A 97 -1.12 -11.66 11.88
CA GLY A 97 -0.56 -10.44 12.46
C GLY A 97 0.93 -10.58 12.75
N HIS A 98 1.63 -9.45 12.73
CA HIS A 98 3.06 -9.38 13.01
C HIS A 98 3.40 -8.10 13.75
N LEU A 99 4.22 -8.21 14.79
CA LEU A 99 4.75 -7.06 15.52
C LEU A 99 6.05 -6.57 14.87
N VAL A 100 6.22 -5.27 14.75
CA VAL A 100 7.41 -4.65 14.17
C VAL A 100 7.94 -3.54 15.10
N PRO A 101 9.10 -3.74 15.68
CA PRO A 101 9.88 -4.98 15.74
C PRO A 101 9.27 -6.01 16.71
N ARG A 102 9.63 -7.27 16.55
CA ARG A 102 9.22 -8.31 17.51
C ARG A 102 9.96 -8.24 18.83
N LYS A 103 11.25 -7.90 18.77
CA LYS A 103 12.18 -7.90 19.90
C LYS A 103 12.87 -6.56 20.00
N GLY A 104 13.36 -6.26 21.19
CA GLY A 104 14.12 -5.06 21.49
C GLY A 104 13.90 -4.65 22.93
N LYS A 105 14.75 -3.71 23.41
CA LYS A 105 14.66 -3.13 24.76
C LYS A 105 14.88 -1.62 24.67
N PRO A 106 13.82 -0.84 24.49
CA PRO A 106 12.44 -1.21 24.19
C PRO A 106 12.27 -1.73 22.73
N PRO A 107 11.21 -2.49 22.42
CA PRO A 107 10.97 -2.99 21.09
C PRO A 107 10.32 -1.92 20.18
N VAL A 108 11.13 -0.99 19.72
CA VAL A 108 10.71 0.16 18.91
C VAL A 108 11.52 0.27 17.63
N LEU A 109 10.93 0.84 16.60
CA LEU A 109 11.56 1.26 15.38
C LEU A 109 11.86 2.75 15.49
N GLU A 110 13.14 3.11 15.39
CA GLU A 110 13.57 4.52 15.49
C GLU A 110 13.05 5.36 14.31
N PRO A 111 12.95 6.71 14.50
CA PRO A 111 12.56 7.59 13.41
C PRO A 111 13.42 7.40 12.15
N GLY A 112 12.79 7.24 11.00
CA GLY A 112 13.47 7.00 9.73
C GLY A 112 14.01 5.59 9.52
N ALA A 113 13.93 4.72 10.53
CA ALA A 113 14.36 3.33 10.41
C ALA A 113 13.32 2.48 9.70
N SER A 114 13.80 1.43 9.03
CA SER A 114 12.97 0.47 8.30
C SER A 114 13.18 -0.94 8.81
N ALA A 115 12.16 -1.77 8.66
CA ALA A 115 12.22 -3.20 8.93
C ALA A 115 11.55 -3.98 7.81
N ASN A 116 12.06 -5.18 7.55
CA ASN A 116 11.47 -6.13 6.62
C ASN A 116 11.04 -7.39 7.38
N VAL A 117 9.82 -7.83 7.13
CA VAL A 117 9.25 -9.00 7.80
C VAL A 117 8.61 -9.93 6.79
N LYS A 118 8.59 -11.22 7.12
CA LYS A 118 7.84 -12.24 6.38
C LYS A 118 6.64 -12.67 7.19
N ILE A 119 5.48 -12.69 6.55
CA ILE A 119 4.23 -13.10 7.17
C ILE A 119 3.66 -14.27 6.37
N PRO A 120 3.84 -15.52 6.84
CA PRO A 120 3.34 -16.68 6.15
C PRO A 120 1.89 -17.00 6.55
N PHE A 121 1.09 -17.38 5.56
CA PHE A 121 -0.20 -18.04 5.75
C PHE A 121 -0.03 -19.52 5.48
N ILE A 122 0.29 -20.27 6.51
CA ILE A 122 0.58 -21.71 6.42
C ILE A 122 -0.69 -22.48 6.05
N GLY A 123 -0.56 -23.48 5.17
CA GLY A 123 -1.69 -24.26 4.67
C GLY A 123 -2.46 -23.56 3.55
N THR A 124 -1.88 -22.52 2.96
CA THR A 124 -2.46 -21.78 1.83
C THR A 124 -1.62 -22.04 0.59
N ASP A 125 -2.18 -22.68 -0.41
CA ASP A 125 -1.51 -23.13 -1.64
C ASP A 125 -1.90 -22.31 -2.88
N LYS A 126 -2.63 -21.22 -2.69
CA LYS A 126 -3.08 -20.31 -3.76
C LYS A 126 -3.02 -18.86 -3.32
N GLU A 127 -2.96 -17.96 -4.30
CA GLU A 127 -3.00 -16.52 -4.06
C GLU A 127 -4.40 -16.06 -3.63
N SER A 128 -4.43 -15.06 -2.74
CA SER A 128 -5.63 -14.32 -2.40
C SER A 128 -5.90 -13.25 -3.45
N LYS A 129 -7.15 -13.05 -3.80
CA LYS A 129 -7.59 -12.00 -4.74
C LYS A 129 -8.17 -10.78 -4.04
N LYS A 130 -8.40 -10.85 -2.73
CA LYS A 130 -8.97 -9.76 -1.96
C LYS A 130 -8.29 -9.68 -0.59
N ILE A 131 -7.52 -8.61 -0.40
CA ILE A 131 -6.64 -8.44 0.76
C ILE A 131 -6.93 -7.10 1.44
N LEU A 132 -6.99 -7.12 2.77
CA LEU A 132 -6.97 -5.92 3.60
C LEU A 132 -5.69 -5.92 4.43
N VAL A 133 -4.95 -4.82 4.36
CA VAL A 133 -3.72 -4.60 5.13
C VAL A 133 -3.95 -3.46 6.11
N ILE A 134 -3.79 -3.73 7.40
CA ILE A 134 -3.92 -2.74 8.46
C ILE A 134 -2.58 -2.60 9.18
N VAL A 135 -2.07 -1.39 9.28
CA VAL A 135 -0.87 -1.05 10.06
C VAL A 135 -1.24 -0.03 11.11
N LYS A 136 -0.98 -0.36 12.37
CA LYS A 136 -1.25 0.51 13.52
C LYS A 136 -0.03 0.62 14.41
N THR A 137 0.08 1.72 15.15
CA THR A 137 1.00 1.83 16.27
C THR A 137 0.42 1.13 17.50
N ILE A 138 1.28 0.58 18.34
CA ILE A 138 0.91 -0.04 19.60
C ILE A 138 1.77 0.50 20.73
N SER A 139 1.26 0.43 21.96
CA SER A 139 2.02 0.80 23.16
C SER A 139 3.21 -0.11 23.41
N VAL A 140 4.23 0.43 24.06
CA VAL A 140 5.48 -0.26 24.42
C VAL A 140 5.63 -0.21 25.95
N ASP A 141 4.63 -0.66 26.64
CA ASP A 141 4.63 -0.72 28.11
C ASP A 141 5.40 -1.94 28.63
#